data_9fd43a41fff02523bbd5177dd55f40eb
#
_entry.id   9fd43a41fff02523bbd5177dd55f40eb
#
_cell.length_a   1.000
_cell.length_b   1.000
_cell.length_c   1.000
_cell.angle_alpha   90.00
_cell.angle_beta   90.00
_cell.angle_gamma   90.00
#
_symmetry.space_group_name_H-M   'P 1'
#
loop_
_entity.id
_entity.type
_entity.pdbx_description
1 polymer ?
#
loop_
_entity_poly.entity_id
_entity_poly.type
_entity_poly.pdbx_seq_one_letter_code
_entity_poly.pdbx_strand_id
1 'polypeptide(L)'
;MDLLIIKKLADVRIENEIGRIFKRYNVVEYKSPQDSLSIDDYYKTIGYACLYKGFGGTVDEVPAEELTVSIFRERCPRELLKALKKAGLKVEQRFPGIYYIEGNVLFATQIVVTGQLSPKAHSGLRILSRNAREEDVRAFIGKAASLTAPGDRDNVEAVLQVSISANKEVYDEVRRDFAMCDALRKLMKEEIEEERNKGRESGMAEGRAEGRAEGRVEGRENAILASIQNLMDSMKWTAEQAMDALKLPVDDRAKYAAKL
;
A
#
# COMPACT_ATOMS: atom_id res chain seq x y z
N MET A 1 1.60 -1.43 16.06
CA MET A 1 0.44 -0.77 16.72
C MET A 1 0.25 0.54 16.00
N ASP A 2 -0.90 0.72 15.37
CA ASP A 2 -1.15 1.84 14.49
C ASP A 2 -2.16 2.78 15.18
N LEU A 3 -1.61 3.79 15.86
CA LEU A 3 -2.38 4.84 16.53
C LEU A 3 -2.37 6.10 15.66
N LEU A 4 -3.56 6.59 15.32
CA LEU A 4 -3.75 7.82 14.58
C LEU A 4 -4.47 8.85 15.48
N ILE A 5 -3.99 10.09 15.47
CA ILE A 5 -4.66 11.21 16.15
C ILE A 5 -5.20 12.17 15.10
N ILE A 6 -6.52 12.31 15.06
CA ILE A 6 -7.22 13.22 14.15
C ILE A 6 -7.64 14.48 14.92
N LYS A 7 -7.08 15.61 14.54
CA LYS A 7 -7.54 16.93 15.03
C LYS A 7 -8.60 17.48 14.09
N LYS A 8 -9.85 17.56 14.59
CA LYS A 8 -10.96 18.12 13.83
C LYS A 8 -11.02 19.64 14.05
N LEU A 9 -11.09 20.40 12.97
CA LEU A 9 -11.31 21.84 13.05
C LEU A 9 -12.73 22.12 13.60
N ALA A 10 -12.87 23.23 14.30
CA ALA A 10 -14.10 23.55 15.04
C ALA A 10 -15.34 23.70 14.13
N ASP A 11 -15.14 24.24 12.94
CA ASP A 11 -16.17 24.52 11.93
C ASP A 11 -16.48 23.31 11.02
N VAL A 12 -15.68 22.25 11.08
CA VAL A 12 -15.89 21.05 10.27
C VAL A 12 -16.93 20.14 10.93
N ARG A 13 -18.03 19.89 10.22
CA ARG A 13 -19.03 18.88 10.59
C ARG A 13 -18.81 17.61 9.77
N ILE A 14 -18.62 16.49 10.45
CA ILE A 14 -18.50 15.18 9.81
C ILE A 14 -19.87 14.51 9.85
N GLU A 15 -20.48 14.33 8.68
CA GLU A 15 -21.85 13.82 8.58
C GLU A 15 -21.93 12.28 8.59
N ASN A 16 -20.83 11.60 8.26
CA ASN A 16 -20.83 10.14 8.26
C ASN A 16 -21.00 9.57 9.68
N GLU A 17 -21.58 8.39 9.77
CA GLU A 17 -21.96 7.74 11.04
C GLU A 17 -20.78 7.52 11.99
N ILE A 18 -19.58 7.23 11.47
CA ILE A 18 -18.35 7.04 12.26
C ILE A 18 -17.88 8.37 12.87
N GLY A 19 -17.92 9.43 12.07
CA GLY A 19 -17.45 10.74 12.50
C GLY A 19 -18.40 11.50 13.42
N ARG A 20 -19.63 11.02 13.63
CA ARG A 20 -20.60 11.69 14.52
C ARG A 20 -20.14 11.82 15.96
N ILE A 21 -19.35 10.85 16.45
CA ILE A 21 -18.78 10.92 17.80
C ILE A 21 -17.59 11.89 17.89
N PHE A 22 -16.97 12.23 16.76
CA PHE A 22 -15.70 12.96 16.72
C PHE A 22 -15.84 14.36 17.30
N LYS A 23 -14.93 14.66 18.22
CA LYS A 23 -14.74 15.98 18.79
C LYS A 23 -13.44 16.60 18.28
N ARG A 24 -12.89 17.57 18.97
CA ARG A 24 -11.67 18.27 18.54
C ARG A 24 -10.47 17.33 18.40
N TYR A 25 -10.32 16.36 19.32
CA TYR A 25 -9.22 15.40 19.33
C TYR A 25 -9.77 13.98 19.28
N ASN A 26 -9.29 13.17 18.35
CA ASN A 26 -9.83 11.83 18.14
C ASN A 26 -8.70 10.83 18.03
N VAL A 27 -8.59 9.98 19.05
CA VAL A 27 -7.63 8.87 19.07
C VAL A 27 -8.26 7.69 18.33
N VAL A 28 -7.60 7.23 17.29
CA VAL A 28 -8.07 6.13 16.45
C VAL A 28 -7.04 5.02 16.49
N GLU A 29 -7.46 3.83 16.87
CA GLU A 29 -6.65 2.61 16.82
C GLU A 29 -7.26 1.62 15.83
N TYR A 30 -6.44 1.06 14.95
CA TYR A 30 -6.80 -0.03 14.06
C TYR A 30 -6.19 -1.33 14.56
N LYS A 31 -7.02 -2.36 14.67
CA LYS A 31 -6.60 -3.73 14.98
C LYS A 31 -6.66 -4.60 13.74
N SER A 32 -5.51 -5.13 13.36
CA SER A 32 -5.38 -6.08 12.26
C SER A 32 -6.36 -7.26 12.43
N PRO A 33 -6.86 -7.87 11.34
CA PRO A 33 -7.73 -9.04 11.41
C PRO A 33 -7.15 -10.21 12.21
N GLN A 34 -5.82 -10.30 12.29
CA GLN A 34 -5.09 -11.36 13.00
C GLN A 34 -4.92 -11.07 14.51
N ASP A 35 -5.01 -9.79 14.90
CA ASP A 35 -4.86 -9.39 16.29
C ASP A 35 -6.14 -9.67 17.06
N SER A 36 -6.00 -10.10 18.32
CA SER A 36 -7.13 -10.12 19.24
C SER A 36 -7.49 -8.69 19.65
N LEU A 37 -8.74 -8.46 19.97
CA LEU A 37 -9.19 -7.23 20.63
C LEU A 37 -9.84 -7.64 21.96
N SER A 38 -9.02 -7.63 23.01
CA SER A 38 -9.38 -7.99 24.37
C SER A 38 -9.80 -6.79 25.20
N ILE A 39 -10.22 -7.03 26.43
CA ILE A 39 -10.48 -5.98 27.42
C ILE A 39 -9.19 -5.22 27.77
N ASP A 40 -8.04 -5.89 27.78
CA ASP A 40 -6.75 -5.26 28.03
C ASP A 40 -6.35 -4.33 26.89
N ASP A 41 -6.63 -4.71 25.62
CA ASP A 41 -6.43 -3.85 24.46
C ASP A 41 -7.29 -2.59 24.52
N TYR A 42 -8.55 -2.74 24.99
CA TYR A 42 -9.43 -1.59 25.22
C TYR A 42 -8.81 -0.62 26.22
N TYR A 43 -8.43 -1.11 27.42
CA TYR A 43 -7.81 -0.25 28.43
C TYR A 43 -6.47 0.33 27.98
N LYS A 44 -5.70 -0.42 27.21
CA LYS A 44 -4.46 0.08 26.61
C LYS A 44 -4.72 1.26 25.69
N THR A 45 -5.75 1.19 24.83
CA THR A 45 -6.13 2.30 23.96
C THR A 45 -6.60 3.52 24.75
N ILE A 46 -7.39 3.30 25.82
CA ILE A 46 -7.78 4.38 26.77
C ILE A 46 -6.53 4.98 27.43
N GLY A 47 -5.55 4.15 27.82
CA GLY A 47 -4.26 4.62 28.36
C GLY A 47 -3.51 5.54 27.40
N TYR A 48 -3.51 5.24 26.10
CA TYR A 48 -2.90 6.13 25.10
C TYR A 48 -3.64 7.46 24.97
N ALA A 49 -4.96 7.44 25.07
CA ALA A 49 -5.75 8.67 25.08
C ALA A 49 -5.45 9.52 26.34
N CYS A 50 -5.25 8.85 27.50
CA CYS A 50 -4.79 9.53 28.73
C CYS A 50 -3.40 10.15 28.57
N LEU A 51 -2.46 9.41 27.98
CA LEU A 51 -1.11 9.93 27.70
C LEU A 51 -1.18 11.12 26.76
N TYR A 52 -1.95 11.02 25.66
CA TYR A 52 -2.11 12.14 24.73
C TYR A 52 -2.68 13.38 25.41
N LYS A 53 -3.70 13.21 26.27
CA LYS A 53 -4.23 14.30 27.09
C LYS A 53 -3.15 14.90 28.01
N GLY A 54 -2.35 14.05 28.65
CA GLY A 54 -1.41 14.45 29.69
C GLY A 54 -0.11 15.07 29.16
N PHE A 55 0.21 14.89 27.89
CA PHE A 55 1.43 15.44 27.28
C PHE A 55 1.23 16.80 26.59
N GLY A 56 0.17 17.53 26.90
CA GLY A 56 0.00 18.91 26.47
C GLY A 56 1.11 19.85 27.01
N GLY A 57 1.42 20.92 26.29
CA GLY A 57 2.41 21.93 26.69
C GLY A 57 1.91 22.82 27.83
N THR A 58 0.60 22.90 28.05
CA THR A 58 -0.05 23.67 29.11
C THR A 58 -1.09 22.81 29.84
N VAL A 59 -1.48 23.24 31.05
CA VAL A 59 -2.50 22.56 31.85
C VAL A 59 -3.82 22.51 31.07
N ASP A 60 -4.35 21.31 30.90
CA ASP A 60 -5.63 21.03 30.24
C ASP A 60 -5.73 21.53 28.78
N GLU A 61 -4.61 21.55 28.07
CA GLU A 61 -4.56 21.91 26.64
C GLU A 61 -5.48 21.01 25.77
N VAL A 62 -5.62 19.75 26.18
CA VAL A 62 -6.53 18.78 25.58
C VAL A 62 -7.60 18.42 26.63
N PRO A 63 -8.76 19.13 26.68
CA PRO A 63 -9.81 18.82 27.62
C PRO A 63 -10.37 17.40 27.38
N ALA A 64 -10.68 16.65 28.43
CA ALA A 64 -11.17 15.28 28.32
C ALA A 64 -12.49 15.19 27.55
N GLU A 65 -13.37 16.18 27.73
CA GLU A 65 -14.64 16.29 27.00
C GLU A 65 -14.48 16.56 25.51
N GLU A 66 -13.32 17.07 25.05
CA GLU A 66 -12.98 17.30 23.65
C GLU A 66 -12.22 16.15 23.00
N LEU A 67 -12.02 15.03 23.74
CA LEU A 67 -11.32 13.86 23.27
C LEU A 67 -12.26 12.69 23.05
N THR A 68 -12.07 11.95 21.97
CA THR A 68 -12.79 10.70 21.69
C THR A 68 -11.84 9.56 21.36
N VAL A 69 -12.32 8.33 21.53
CA VAL A 69 -11.58 7.11 21.20
C VAL A 69 -12.39 6.26 20.22
N SER A 70 -11.76 5.85 19.13
CA SER A 70 -12.36 4.98 18.14
C SER A 70 -11.45 3.78 17.87
N ILE A 71 -11.97 2.56 18.09
CA ILE A 71 -11.22 1.32 17.85
C ILE A 71 -11.84 0.62 16.64
N PHE A 72 -11.05 0.45 15.60
CA PHE A 72 -11.45 -0.20 14.36
C PHE A 72 -10.99 -1.65 14.32
N ARG A 73 -11.87 -2.53 13.87
CA ARG A 73 -11.59 -3.94 13.64
C ARG A 73 -12.50 -4.53 12.57
N GLU A 74 -12.01 -5.51 11.82
CA GLU A 74 -12.81 -6.19 10.79
C GLU A 74 -13.94 -7.04 11.39
N ARG A 75 -13.61 -7.91 12.37
CA ARG A 75 -14.56 -8.85 12.97
C ARG A 75 -15.11 -8.36 14.30
N CYS A 76 -16.37 -8.69 14.58
CA CYS A 76 -17.02 -8.31 15.84
C CYS A 76 -16.29 -8.89 17.06
N PRO A 77 -15.79 -8.07 18.00
CA PRO A 77 -15.07 -8.50 19.19
C PRO A 77 -16.05 -8.92 20.31
N ARG A 78 -16.76 -10.02 20.09
CA ARG A 78 -17.87 -10.46 20.99
C ARG A 78 -17.45 -10.56 22.45
N GLU A 79 -16.26 -11.08 22.72
CA GLU A 79 -15.78 -11.26 24.10
C GLU A 79 -15.45 -9.92 24.77
N LEU A 80 -14.87 -8.96 24.03
CA LEU A 80 -14.69 -7.61 24.54
C LEU A 80 -16.04 -6.95 24.88
N LEU A 81 -17.03 -7.02 23.96
CA LEU A 81 -18.34 -6.41 24.19
C LEU A 81 -19.04 -7.01 25.42
N LYS A 82 -18.89 -8.34 25.66
CA LYS A 82 -19.36 -9.00 26.88
C LYS A 82 -18.62 -8.53 28.14
N ALA A 83 -17.28 -8.42 28.06
CA ALA A 83 -16.45 -7.98 29.17
C ALA A 83 -16.77 -6.52 29.56
N LEU A 84 -16.96 -5.62 28.59
CA LEU A 84 -17.37 -4.24 28.86
C LEU A 84 -18.73 -4.17 29.57
N LYS A 85 -19.72 -4.98 29.14
CA LYS A 85 -21.02 -5.07 29.82
C LYS A 85 -20.87 -5.60 31.23
N LYS A 86 -20.02 -6.64 31.44
CA LYS A 86 -19.75 -7.19 32.80
C LYS A 86 -19.05 -6.16 33.69
N ALA A 87 -18.25 -5.27 33.12
CA ALA A 87 -17.63 -4.15 33.84
C ALA A 87 -18.60 -2.99 34.14
N GLY A 88 -19.90 -3.14 33.84
CA GLY A 88 -20.92 -2.13 34.11
C GLY A 88 -21.06 -1.04 33.05
N LEU A 89 -20.38 -1.17 31.89
CA LEU A 89 -20.51 -0.23 30.79
C LEU A 89 -21.70 -0.62 29.90
N LYS A 90 -22.39 0.37 29.37
CA LYS A 90 -23.44 0.17 28.38
C LYS A 90 -22.79 0.10 26.99
N VAL A 91 -23.08 -0.98 26.27
CA VAL A 91 -22.64 -1.17 24.87
C VAL A 91 -23.87 -1.10 23.98
N GLU A 92 -23.97 -0.05 23.19
CA GLU A 92 -25.12 0.22 22.33
C GLU A 92 -24.69 0.27 20.86
N GLN A 93 -25.33 -0.54 20.03
CA GLN A 93 -25.14 -0.45 18.58
C GLN A 93 -25.97 0.72 18.03
N ARG A 94 -25.32 1.83 17.72
CA ARG A 94 -25.96 3.04 17.20
C ARG A 94 -26.25 2.97 15.70
N PHE A 95 -25.33 2.30 14.96
CA PHE A 95 -25.44 2.10 13.51
C PHE A 95 -24.90 0.71 13.16
N PRO A 96 -25.17 0.16 11.97
CA PRO A 96 -24.58 -1.08 11.53
C PRO A 96 -23.05 -1.07 11.70
N GLY A 97 -22.53 -1.99 12.53
CA GLY A 97 -21.10 -2.11 12.82
C GLY A 97 -20.49 -1.04 13.74
N ILE A 98 -21.29 -0.10 14.25
CA ILE A 98 -20.78 0.97 15.13
C ILE A 98 -21.42 0.85 16.52
N TYR A 99 -20.58 0.55 17.51
CA TYR A 99 -20.95 0.32 18.90
C TYR A 99 -20.41 1.45 19.78
N TYR A 100 -21.29 2.20 20.43
CA TYR A 100 -20.92 3.20 21.42
C TYR A 100 -20.77 2.56 22.79
N ILE A 101 -19.73 2.97 23.50
CA ILE A 101 -19.46 2.54 24.88
C ILE A 101 -19.81 3.71 25.77
N GLU A 102 -20.82 3.53 26.59
CA GLU A 102 -21.42 4.55 27.45
C GLU A 102 -21.40 4.15 28.93
N GLY A 103 -21.62 5.11 29.81
CA GLY A 103 -21.56 4.95 31.25
C GLY A 103 -20.36 5.68 31.84
N ASN A 104 -19.74 5.08 32.85
CA ASN A 104 -18.57 5.71 33.49
C ASN A 104 -17.30 5.53 32.64
N VAL A 105 -17.23 6.20 31.48
CA VAL A 105 -16.08 6.23 30.56
C VAL A 105 -15.34 7.54 30.66
N LEU A 106 -14.01 7.51 30.56
CA LEU A 106 -13.16 8.71 30.59
C LEU A 106 -13.35 9.58 29.33
N PHE A 107 -13.55 8.92 28.18
CA PHE A 107 -13.69 9.57 26.88
C PHE A 107 -14.88 8.96 26.13
N ALA A 108 -15.55 9.76 25.31
CA ALA A 108 -16.56 9.23 24.40
C ALA A 108 -15.91 8.20 23.47
N THR A 109 -16.37 6.96 23.50
CA THR A 109 -15.71 5.81 22.88
C THR A 109 -16.64 5.07 21.95
N GLN A 110 -16.12 4.66 20.79
CA GLN A 110 -16.79 3.75 19.87
C GLN A 110 -15.89 2.59 19.44
N ILE A 111 -16.52 1.45 19.13
CA ILE A 111 -15.91 0.32 18.44
C ILE A 111 -16.55 0.20 17.07
N VAL A 112 -15.73 0.26 16.02
CA VAL A 112 -16.16 0.17 14.62
C VAL A 112 -15.78 -1.20 14.07
N VAL A 113 -16.78 -2.00 13.73
CA VAL A 113 -16.63 -3.33 13.13
C VAL A 113 -16.80 -3.19 11.63
N THR A 114 -15.68 -3.06 10.88
CA THR A 114 -15.72 -2.70 9.46
C THR A 114 -16.46 -3.73 8.61
N GLY A 115 -16.41 -5.01 8.95
CA GLY A 115 -17.17 -6.06 8.27
C GLY A 115 -18.70 -5.98 8.45
N GLN A 116 -19.20 -5.19 9.41
CA GLN A 116 -20.63 -4.99 9.68
C GLN A 116 -21.14 -3.62 9.24
N LEU A 117 -20.27 -2.73 8.76
CA LEU A 117 -20.67 -1.40 8.29
C LEU A 117 -21.63 -1.50 7.10
N SER A 118 -22.45 -0.47 6.91
CA SER A 118 -23.31 -0.35 5.74
C SER A 118 -22.47 -0.28 4.45
N PRO A 119 -22.65 -1.17 3.47
CA PRO A 119 -21.93 -1.12 2.19
C PRO A 119 -22.14 0.21 1.47
N LYS A 120 -23.35 0.74 1.53
CA LYS A 120 -23.71 2.00 0.88
C LYS A 120 -23.01 3.20 1.49
N ALA A 121 -22.86 3.25 2.81
CA ALA A 121 -22.26 4.39 3.51
C ALA A 121 -20.73 4.29 3.61
N HIS A 122 -20.19 3.08 3.81
CA HIS A 122 -18.81 2.84 4.19
C HIS A 122 -18.07 1.82 3.30
N SER A 123 -18.37 1.78 1.99
CA SER A 123 -17.76 0.85 1.04
C SER A 123 -16.22 0.88 1.08
N GLY A 124 -15.60 2.05 1.20
CA GLY A 124 -14.15 2.20 1.27
C GLY A 124 -13.49 1.47 2.44
N LEU A 125 -14.12 1.48 3.64
CA LEU A 125 -13.62 0.73 4.79
C LEU A 125 -13.88 -0.77 4.67
N ARG A 126 -14.94 -1.17 3.97
CA ARG A 126 -15.28 -2.58 3.78
C ARG A 126 -14.33 -3.29 2.83
N ILE A 127 -13.86 -2.62 1.78
CA ILE A 127 -12.92 -3.21 0.82
C ILE A 127 -11.48 -3.30 1.36
N LEU A 128 -11.15 -2.63 2.45
CA LEU A 128 -9.85 -2.76 3.13
C LEU A 128 -9.71 -4.08 3.92
N SER A 129 -10.73 -4.94 3.90
CA SER A 129 -10.70 -6.31 4.41
C SER A 129 -9.88 -7.22 3.50
N ARG A 130 -9.30 -8.31 4.08
CA ARG A 130 -8.67 -9.39 3.31
C ARG A 130 -9.69 -10.32 2.61
N ASN A 131 -10.96 -10.19 2.95
CA ASN A 131 -12.07 -10.95 2.37
C ASN A 131 -13.13 -9.97 1.87
N ALA A 132 -12.72 -8.96 1.09
CA ALA A 132 -13.63 -8.03 0.46
C ALA A 132 -14.59 -8.80 -0.45
N ARG A 133 -15.88 -8.42 -0.42
CA ARG A 133 -16.86 -9.03 -1.30
C ARG A 133 -16.91 -8.27 -2.62
N GLU A 134 -17.20 -8.97 -3.68
CA GLU A 134 -17.36 -8.38 -5.00
C GLU A 134 -18.37 -7.21 -4.99
N GLU A 135 -19.49 -7.38 -4.30
CA GLU A 135 -20.52 -6.33 -4.13
C GLU A 135 -19.98 -5.05 -3.47
N ASP A 136 -19.10 -5.18 -2.47
CA ASP A 136 -18.48 -4.03 -1.77
C ASP A 136 -17.48 -3.32 -2.68
N VAL A 137 -16.70 -4.07 -3.47
CA VAL A 137 -15.75 -3.52 -4.45
C VAL A 137 -16.48 -2.76 -5.54
N ARG A 138 -17.55 -3.35 -6.12
CA ARG A 138 -18.38 -2.68 -7.13
C ARG A 138 -19.04 -1.41 -6.58
N ALA A 139 -19.57 -1.47 -5.37
CA ALA A 139 -20.16 -0.30 -4.70
C ALA A 139 -19.14 0.82 -4.48
N PHE A 140 -17.91 0.47 -4.09
CA PHE A 140 -16.83 1.44 -3.91
C PHE A 140 -16.41 2.09 -5.23
N ILE A 141 -16.15 1.30 -6.28
CA ILE A 141 -15.75 1.81 -7.60
C ILE A 141 -16.83 2.76 -8.15
N GLY A 142 -18.10 2.36 -8.06
CA GLY A 142 -19.22 3.20 -8.52
C GLY A 142 -19.31 4.52 -7.75
N LYS A 143 -19.10 4.51 -6.43
CA LYS A 143 -19.09 5.72 -5.60
C LYS A 143 -17.85 6.58 -5.88
N ALA A 144 -16.68 5.98 -5.97
CA ALA A 144 -15.42 6.65 -6.21
C ALA A 144 -15.41 7.42 -7.54
N ALA A 145 -16.05 6.86 -8.58
CA ALA A 145 -16.18 7.52 -9.88
C ALA A 145 -16.96 8.86 -9.83
N SER A 146 -17.74 9.12 -8.76
CA SER A 146 -18.50 10.35 -8.56
C SER A 146 -17.82 11.36 -7.64
N LEU A 147 -16.69 11.01 -7.03
CA LEU A 147 -15.94 11.90 -6.14
C LEU A 147 -15.14 12.92 -6.97
N THR A 148 -15.18 14.19 -6.56
CA THR A 148 -14.57 15.30 -7.31
C THR A 148 -13.87 16.33 -6.44
N ALA A 149 -13.84 16.16 -5.11
CA ALA A 149 -13.16 17.09 -4.22
C ALA A 149 -11.62 16.97 -4.33
N PRO A 150 -10.87 18.03 -4.06
CA PRO A 150 -9.40 17.97 -4.00
C PRO A 150 -8.93 16.86 -3.05
N GLY A 151 -8.01 16.03 -3.50
CA GLY A 151 -7.48 14.87 -2.75
C GLY A 151 -8.36 13.62 -2.76
N ASP A 152 -9.60 13.66 -3.26
CA ASP A 152 -10.45 12.47 -3.37
C ASP A 152 -9.79 11.39 -4.21
N ARG A 153 -9.15 11.80 -5.29
CA ARG A 153 -8.51 10.88 -6.23
C ARG A 153 -7.35 10.12 -5.57
N ASP A 154 -6.45 10.84 -4.90
CA ASP A 154 -5.31 10.25 -4.21
C ASP A 154 -5.77 9.28 -3.11
N ASN A 155 -6.81 9.66 -2.37
CA ASN A 155 -7.41 8.80 -1.34
C ASN A 155 -8.04 7.55 -1.94
N VAL A 156 -8.75 7.66 -3.07
CA VAL A 156 -9.37 6.53 -3.77
C VAL A 156 -8.29 5.58 -4.31
N GLU A 157 -7.25 6.12 -4.93
CA GLU A 157 -6.13 5.35 -5.47
C GLU A 157 -5.41 4.58 -4.36
N ALA A 158 -5.07 5.22 -3.24
CA ALA A 158 -4.46 4.58 -2.08
C ALA A 158 -5.33 3.44 -1.51
N VAL A 159 -6.64 3.65 -1.38
CA VAL A 159 -7.58 2.61 -0.91
C VAL A 159 -7.65 1.45 -1.89
N LEU A 160 -7.72 1.72 -3.21
CA LEU A 160 -7.74 0.68 -4.24
C LEU A 160 -6.45 -0.13 -4.27
N GLN A 161 -5.29 0.52 -4.18
CA GLN A 161 -3.98 -0.14 -4.16
C GLN A 161 -3.89 -1.19 -3.04
N VAL A 162 -4.24 -0.80 -1.81
CA VAL A 162 -4.27 -1.70 -0.67
C VAL A 162 -5.28 -2.83 -0.87
N SER A 163 -6.49 -2.50 -1.34
CA SER A 163 -7.56 -3.47 -1.52
C SER A 163 -7.26 -4.48 -2.63
N ILE A 164 -6.73 -4.05 -3.78
CA ILE A 164 -6.32 -4.91 -4.90
C ILE A 164 -5.22 -5.87 -4.46
N SER A 165 -4.22 -5.38 -3.76
CA SER A 165 -3.12 -6.20 -3.24
C SER A 165 -3.61 -7.32 -2.33
N ALA A 166 -4.62 -7.05 -1.50
CA ALA A 166 -5.17 -8.01 -0.55
C ALA A 166 -6.22 -8.97 -1.15
N ASN A 167 -6.87 -8.62 -2.29
CA ASN A 167 -8.06 -9.30 -2.82
C ASN A 167 -7.99 -9.52 -4.34
N LYS A 168 -6.86 -9.97 -4.88
CA LYS A 168 -6.62 -10.12 -6.32
C LYS A 168 -7.75 -10.85 -7.05
N GLU A 169 -8.17 -12.00 -6.52
CA GLU A 169 -9.20 -12.84 -7.13
C GLU A 169 -10.53 -12.08 -7.33
N VAL A 170 -10.96 -11.32 -6.33
CA VAL A 170 -12.19 -10.51 -6.40
C VAL A 170 -12.07 -9.42 -7.46
N TYR A 171 -10.90 -8.78 -7.57
CA TYR A 171 -10.68 -7.77 -8.60
C TYR A 171 -10.57 -8.36 -10.01
N ASP A 172 -10.09 -9.58 -10.16
CA ASP A 172 -10.08 -10.29 -11.43
C ASP A 172 -11.50 -10.62 -11.89
N GLU A 173 -12.40 -10.98 -10.98
CA GLU A 173 -13.83 -11.14 -11.26
C GLU A 173 -14.46 -9.81 -11.70
N VAL A 174 -14.23 -8.74 -10.94
CA VAL A 174 -14.77 -7.40 -11.23
C VAL A 174 -14.27 -6.87 -12.59
N ARG A 175 -13.02 -7.16 -12.96
CA ARG A 175 -12.43 -6.75 -14.25
C ARG A 175 -13.05 -7.44 -15.47
N ARG A 176 -13.75 -8.56 -15.29
CA ARG A 176 -14.50 -9.21 -16.39
C ARG A 176 -15.69 -8.39 -16.85
N ASP A 177 -16.20 -7.51 -16.01
CA ASP A 177 -17.21 -6.53 -16.37
C ASP A 177 -16.55 -5.31 -17.03
N PHE A 178 -16.88 -5.05 -18.30
CA PHE A 178 -16.27 -3.99 -19.09
C PHE A 178 -16.43 -2.60 -18.45
N ALA A 179 -17.61 -2.29 -17.93
CA ALA A 179 -17.89 -1.00 -17.30
C ALA A 179 -17.08 -0.79 -16.03
N MET A 180 -16.96 -1.84 -15.20
CA MET A 180 -16.14 -1.80 -13.98
C MET A 180 -14.64 -1.74 -14.28
N CYS A 181 -14.19 -2.46 -15.31
CA CYS A 181 -12.79 -2.41 -15.76
C CYS A 181 -12.41 -1.01 -16.26
N ASP A 182 -13.26 -0.34 -17.03
CA ASP A 182 -13.03 1.03 -17.51
C ASP A 182 -13.05 2.05 -16.34
N ALA A 183 -14.00 1.92 -15.41
CA ALA A 183 -14.05 2.75 -14.21
C ALA A 183 -12.79 2.60 -13.34
N LEU A 184 -12.37 1.36 -13.06
CA LEU A 184 -11.17 1.08 -12.29
C LEU A 184 -9.91 1.63 -12.97
N ARG A 185 -9.78 1.47 -14.29
CA ARG A 185 -8.65 2.02 -15.06
C ARG A 185 -8.59 3.54 -14.99
N LYS A 186 -9.74 4.22 -15.02
CA LYS A 186 -9.79 5.69 -14.89
C LYS A 186 -9.37 6.16 -13.51
N LEU A 187 -9.77 5.43 -12.45
CA LEU A 187 -9.41 5.75 -11.08
C LEU A 187 -7.92 5.54 -10.77
N MET A 188 -7.28 4.59 -11.45
CA MET A 188 -5.86 4.22 -11.24
C MET A 188 -4.95 4.67 -12.40
N LYS A 189 -5.37 5.64 -13.18
CA LYS A 189 -4.66 6.03 -14.42
C LYS A 189 -3.22 6.49 -14.15
N GLU A 190 -2.99 7.26 -13.12
CA GLU A 190 -1.67 7.83 -12.80
C GLU A 190 -0.69 6.74 -12.35
N GLU A 191 -1.14 5.83 -11.46
CA GLU A 191 -0.34 4.70 -11.01
C GLU A 191 0.06 3.78 -12.18
N ILE A 192 -0.89 3.47 -13.08
CA ILE A 192 -0.63 2.65 -14.26
C ILE A 192 0.40 3.34 -15.18
N GLU A 193 0.31 4.65 -15.35
CA GLU A 193 1.27 5.43 -16.15
C GLU A 193 2.66 5.47 -15.49
N GLU A 194 2.72 5.62 -14.16
CA GLU A 194 3.99 5.57 -13.41
C GLU A 194 4.66 4.19 -13.50
N GLU A 195 3.90 3.12 -13.26
CA GLU A 195 4.44 1.75 -13.37
C GLU A 195 4.93 1.45 -14.78
N ARG A 196 4.20 1.88 -15.79
CA ARG A 196 4.60 1.75 -17.19
C ARG A 196 5.89 2.51 -17.49
N ASN A 197 6.03 3.72 -16.96
CA ASN A 197 7.23 4.53 -17.13
C ASN A 197 8.43 3.90 -16.42
N LYS A 198 8.27 3.45 -15.17
CA LYS A 198 9.31 2.73 -14.42
C LYS A 198 9.75 1.45 -15.15
N GLY A 199 8.80 0.67 -15.63
CA GLY A 199 9.10 -0.55 -16.42
C GLY A 199 9.85 -0.23 -17.71
N ARG A 200 9.49 0.86 -18.41
CA ARG A 200 10.20 1.31 -19.62
C ARG A 200 11.62 1.78 -19.32
N GLU A 201 11.81 2.55 -18.25
CA GLU A 201 13.14 3.02 -17.83
C GLU A 201 14.05 1.87 -17.43
N SER A 202 13.54 0.89 -16.65
CA SER A 202 14.29 -0.31 -16.27
C SER A 202 14.68 -1.13 -17.50
N GLY A 203 13.75 -1.42 -18.39
CA GLY A 203 14.04 -2.16 -19.63
C GLY A 203 15.03 -1.45 -20.54
N MET A 204 14.96 -0.10 -20.63
CA MET A 204 15.96 0.68 -21.38
C MET A 204 17.33 0.66 -20.71
N ALA A 205 17.41 0.68 -19.37
CA ALA A 205 18.67 0.61 -18.65
C ALA A 205 19.34 -0.77 -18.80
N GLU A 206 18.56 -1.84 -18.69
CA GLU A 206 19.02 -3.22 -18.92
C GLU A 206 19.50 -3.42 -20.34
N GLY A 207 18.71 -3.07 -21.34
CA GLY A 207 19.09 -3.18 -22.75
C GLY A 207 20.35 -2.37 -23.13
N ARG A 208 20.54 -1.18 -22.50
CA ARG A 208 21.77 -0.41 -22.67
C ARG A 208 22.98 -1.07 -21.99
N ALA A 209 22.79 -1.70 -20.84
CA ALA A 209 23.87 -2.39 -20.15
C ALA A 209 24.30 -3.65 -20.91
N GLU A 210 23.35 -4.44 -21.40
CA GLU A 210 23.60 -5.62 -22.23
C GLU A 210 24.29 -5.23 -23.56
N GLY A 211 23.73 -4.27 -24.29
CA GLY A 211 24.33 -3.83 -25.57
C GLY A 211 25.74 -3.26 -25.41
N ARG A 212 26.04 -2.58 -24.27
CA ARG A 212 27.42 -2.14 -23.98
C ARG A 212 28.35 -3.31 -23.63
N ALA A 213 27.86 -4.33 -22.97
CA ALA A 213 28.64 -5.51 -22.62
C ALA A 213 28.98 -6.32 -23.90
N GLU A 214 27.98 -6.57 -24.72
CA GLU A 214 28.14 -7.26 -26.01
C GLU A 214 29.06 -6.48 -26.96
N GLY A 215 28.82 -5.17 -27.14
CA GLY A 215 29.66 -4.32 -27.98
C GLY A 215 31.12 -4.24 -27.53
N ARG A 216 31.40 -4.34 -26.20
CA ARG A 216 32.78 -4.41 -25.69
C ARG A 216 33.44 -5.74 -26.02
N VAL A 217 32.71 -6.84 -25.94
CA VAL A 217 33.24 -8.17 -26.29
C VAL A 217 33.53 -8.22 -27.77
N GLU A 218 32.56 -7.84 -28.59
CA GLU A 218 32.71 -7.84 -30.04
C GLU A 218 33.81 -6.88 -30.51
N GLY A 219 33.85 -5.67 -29.96
CA GLY A 219 34.92 -4.70 -30.28
C GLY A 219 36.31 -5.19 -29.91
N ARG A 220 36.44 -5.91 -28.76
CA ARG A 220 37.71 -6.52 -28.35
C ARG A 220 38.13 -7.66 -29.32
N GLU A 221 37.16 -8.50 -29.69
CA GLU A 221 37.44 -9.60 -30.66
C GLU A 221 37.90 -9.05 -32.03
N ASN A 222 37.20 -8.07 -32.54
CA ASN A 222 37.53 -7.45 -33.81
C ASN A 222 38.91 -6.74 -33.77
N ALA A 223 39.26 -6.08 -32.67
CA ALA A 223 40.57 -5.46 -32.50
C ALA A 223 41.71 -6.48 -32.47
N ILE A 224 41.47 -7.65 -31.81
CA ILE A 224 42.46 -8.75 -31.81
C ILE A 224 42.63 -9.35 -33.23
N LEU A 225 41.53 -9.60 -33.93
CA LEU A 225 41.58 -10.10 -35.31
C LEU A 225 42.33 -9.15 -36.22
N ALA A 226 42.05 -7.86 -36.18
CA ALA A 226 42.75 -6.82 -36.94
C ALA A 226 44.24 -6.80 -36.58
N SER A 227 44.60 -6.97 -35.32
CA SER A 227 46.01 -7.03 -34.89
C SER A 227 46.73 -8.25 -35.41
N ILE A 228 46.09 -9.42 -35.44
CA ILE A 228 46.66 -10.63 -36.04
C ILE A 228 46.89 -10.45 -37.52
N GLN A 229 45.88 -9.96 -38.27
CA GLN A 229 45.99 -9.73 -39.70
C GLN A 229 47.13 -8.72 -40.05
N ASN A 230 47.22 -7.60 -39.30
CA ASN A 230 48.26 -6.62 -39.49
C ASN A 230 49.67 -7.20 -39.27
N LEU A 231 49.88 -8.09 -38.28
CA LEU A 231 51.15 -8.76 -38.07
C LEU A 231 51.47 -9.77 -39.16
N MET A 232 50.49 -10.52 -39.63
CA MET A 232 50.63 -11.44 -40.75
C MET A 232 51.08 -10.71 -42.02
N ASP A 233 50.43 -9.55 -42.30
CA ASP A 233 50.72 -8.77 -43.54
C ASP A 233 52.05 -8.07 -43.48
N SER A 234 52.37 -7.39 -42.37
CA SER A 234 53.58 -6.59 -42.23
C SER A 234 54.83 -7.37 -42.01
N MET A 235 54.75 -8.46 -41.20
CA MET A 235 55.91 -9.27 -40.84
C MET A 235 56.05 -10.56 -41.66
N LYS A 236 55.05 -10.86 -42.51
CA LYS A 236 54.94 -12.13 -43.28
C LYS A 236 54.90 -13.36 -42.38
N TRP A 237 54.31 -13.18 -41.20
CA TRP A 237 54.16 -14.24 -40.21
C TRP A 237 52.96 -15.14 -40.48
N THR A 238 52.99 -16.34 -39.92
CA THR A 238 51.81 -17.22 -39.89
C THR A 238 50.83 -16.70 -38.80
N ALA A 239 49.56 -17.07 -38.88
CA ALA A 239 48.57 -16.72 -37.89
C ALA A 239 48.98 -17.17 -36.46
N GLU A 240 49.65 -18.34 -36.37
CA GLU A 240 50.13 -18.88 -35.11
C GLU A 240 51.25 -18.02 -34.52
N GLN A 241 52.23 -17.59 -35.35
CA GLN A 241 53.29 -16.67 -34.93
C GLN A 241 52.76 -15.31 -34.50
N ALA A 242 51.74 -14.81 -35.17
CA ALA A 242 51.10 -13.54 -34.81
C ALA A 242 50.33 -13.66 -33.48
N MET A 243 49.61 -14.76 -33.26
CA MET A 243 48.89 -15.04 -32.01
C MET A 243 49.84 -15.24 -30.83
N ASP A 244 51.01 -15.87 -31.05
CA ASP A 244 52.08 -16.02 -30.05
C ASP A 244 52.67 -14.67 -29.64
N ALA A 245 52.98 -13.80 -30.62
CA ALA A 245 53.49 -12.45 -30.36
C ALA A 245 52.49 -11.59 -29.54
N LEU A 246 51.19 -11.72 -29.81
CA LEU A 246 50.12 -11.10 -29.04
C LEU A 246 49.84 -11.75 -27.68
N LYS A 247 50.55 -12.85 -27.38
CA LYS A 247 50.38 -13.63 -26.12
C LYS A 247 48.93 -14.09 -25.89
N LEU A 248 48.23 -14.49 -26.97
CA LEU A 248 46.87 -14.99 -26.85
C LEU A 248 46.84 -16.36 -26.14
N PRO A 249 45.90 -16.54 -25.17
CA PRO A 249 45.70 -17.84 -24.52
C PRO A 249 45.45 -18.96 -25.56
N VAL A 250 45.98 -20.15 -25.29
CA VAL A 250 45.86 -21.30 -26.21
C VAL A 250 44.40 -21.63 -26.49
N ASP A 251 43.54 -21.52 -25.47
CA ASP A 251 42.11 -21.82 -25.56
C ASP A 251 41.36 -20.89 -26.52
N ASP A 252 41.82 -19.63 -26.67
CA ASP A 252 41.21 -18.64 -27.53
C ASP A 252 41.69 -18.70 -29.00
N ARG A 253 42.83 -19.32 -29.27
CA ARG A 253 43.46 -19.33 -30.60
C ARG A 253 42.62 -20.00 -31.67
N ALA A 254 41.98 -21.13 -31.32
CA ALA A 254 41.09 -21.83 -32.25
C ALA A 254 39.92 -20.95 -32.75
N LYS A 255 39.40 -20.11 -31.87
CA LYS A 255 38.33 -19.15 -32.18
C LYS A 255 38.78 -18.08 -33.18
N TYR A 256 39.98 -17.56 -33.02
CA TYR A 256 40.53 -16.53 -33.93
C TYR A 256 41.01 -17.12 -35.25
N ALA A 257 41.64 -18.31 -35.23
CA ALA A 257 42.06 -19.00 -36.43
C ALA A 257 40.90 -19.34 -37.37
N ALA A 258 39.72 -19.60 -36.85
CA ALA A 258 38.53 -19.87 -37.68
C ALA A 258 37.92 -18.64 -38.33
N LYS A 259 38.35 -17.42 -37.93
CA LYS A 259 37.84 -16.14 -38.44
C LYS A 259 38.83 -15.38 -39.34
N LEU A 260 40.06 -15.92 -39.49
CA LEU A 260 41.11 -15.39 -40.38
C LEU A 260 41.00 -15.98 -41.76
#